data_64fbb3d72f0d3b66bfab98d3c66132c4
#
_entry.id   64fbb3d72f0d3b66bfab98d3c66132c4
#
_cell.length_a   1.000
_cell.length_b   1.000
_cell.length_c   1.000
_cell.angle_alpha   90.00
_cell.angle_beta   90.00
_cell.angle_gamma   90.00
#
_symmetry.space_group_name_H-M   'P 1'
#
loop_
_entity.id
_entity.type
_entity.pdbx_description
1 polymer ?
#
loop_
_entity_poly.entity_id
_entity_poly.type
_entity_poly.pdbx_seq_one_letter_code
_entity_poly.pdbx_strand_id
1 'polypeptide(L)'
;AGTPPTDGGTSNPGTRTTETGSGSLAKNATRTFGPFAAVPGSVFDAVMSGTNDADLYVRFGSAPTTTSFDCRPYTSGSAEECHLDVPSTKPNVYVMVRGYTASTFSLSMEYSKP
;
A
#
# COMPACT_ATOMS: atom_id res chain seq x y z
N ALA A 1 9.86 -22.03 3.75
CA ALA A 1 9.63 -21.93 4.17
C ALA A 1 9.43 -21.68 4.46
N GLY A 2 9.55 -21.79 4.13
CA GLY A 2 9.27 -21.63 4.63
C GLY A 2 8.94 -21.58 5.15
N THR A 3 8.96 -21.62 5.13
CA THR A 3 8.74 -21.69 5.84
C THR A 3 8.63 -21.52 6.52
N PRO A 4 8.52 -21.64 6.60
CA PRO A 4 8.39 -21.56 7.34
C PRO A 4 8.36 -21.67 8.05
N PRO A 5 8.20 -21.68 8.29
CA PRO A 5 8.17 -21.82 9.04
C PRO A 5 8.05 -22.00 9.75
N THR A 6 8.06 -22.11 9.89
CA THR A 6 7.91 -22.35 10.65
C THR A 6 7.73 -22.19 11.42
N ASP A 7 7.42 -22.22 11.62
CA ASP A 7 7.13 -22.06 12.51
C ASP A 7 6.87 -22.16 13.47
N GLY A 8 7.03 -22.18 13.42
CA GLY A 8 6.79 -22.26 14.63
C GLY A 8 5.66 -21.93 15.33
N GLY A 9 5.27 -22.56 15.76
CA GLY A 9 4.19 -22.53 16.37
C GLY A 9 3.56 -21.34 16.58
N THR A 10 3.77 -21.02 16.71
CA THR A 10 3.36 -19.88 17.07
C THR A 10 2.44 -19.27 16.18
N SER A 11 2.25 -18.13 16.34
CA SER A 11 1.35 -17.39 15.57
C SER A 11 1.68 -17.53 14.13
N ASN A 12 0.70 -17.72 13.36
CA ASN A 12 0.83 -17.75 11.93
C ASN A 12 1.10 -16.34 11.42
N PRO A 13 2.24 -16.10 10.79
CA PRO A 13 2.52 -14.78 10.24
C PRO A 13 1.72 -14.49 8.96
N GLY A 14 0.88 -15.42 8.53
CA GLY A 14 0.14 -15.25 7.30
C GLY A 14 0.95 -15.62 6.07
N THR A 15 0.41 -15.37 4.91
CA THR A 15 1.03 -15.67 3.62
C THR A 15 1.44 -14.37 2.95
N ARG A 16 2.70 -14.25 2.60
CA ARG A 16 3.18 -13.07 1.89
C ARG A 16 2.54 -13.02 0.50
N THR A 17 1.85 -11.94 0.21
CA THR A 17 0.98 -11.80 -0.95
C THR A 17 1.32 -10.51 -1.67
N THR A 18 1.26 -10.52 -2.99
CA THR A 18 1.45 -9.32 -3.81
C THR A 18 0.17 -9.01 -4.56
N GLU A 19 -0.27 -7.76 -4.44
CA GLU A 19 -1.37 -7.20 -5.23
C GLU A 19 -0.81 -6.12 -6.13
N THR A 20 -1.35 -5.99 -7.32
CA THR A 20 -0.88 -4.98 -8.26
C THR A 20 -2.04 -4.14 -8.78
N GLY A 21 -1.73 -2.93 -9.20
CA GLY A 21 -2.67 -2.06 -9.86
C GLY A 21 -1.95 -1.13 -10.81
N SER A 22 -2.65 -0.67 -11.83
CA SER A 22 -2.07 0.27 -12.78
C SER A 22 -3.19 1.07 -13.44
N GLY A 23 -2.83 2.17 -14.06
CA GLY A 23 -3.80 2.96 -14.79
C GLY A 23 -3.31 4.35 -15.12
N SER A 24 -4.25 5.14 -15.61
CA SER A 24 -4.04 6.55 -15.94
C SER A 24 -4.99 7.39 -15.11
N LEU A 25 -4.50 8.52 -14.61
CA LEU A 25 -5.28 9.45 -13.82
C LEU A 25 -5.18 10.85 -14.42
N ALA A 26 -6.33 11.52 -14.54
CA ALA A 26 -6.33 12.94 -14.83
C ALA A 26 -5.85 13.72 -13.62
N LYS A 27 -5.51 14.97 -13.81
CA LYS A 27 -5.14 15.85 -12.69
C LYS A 27 -6.22 15.83 -11.62
N ASN A 28 -5.84 15.64 -10.37
CA ASN A 28 -6.69 15.55 -9.18
C ASN A 28 -7.58 14.31 -9.11
N ALA A 29 -7.54 13.41 -10.08
CA ALA A 29 -8.26 12.15 -9.99
C ALA A 29 -7.56 11.21 -9.02
N THR A 30 -8.33 10.34 -8.36
CA THR A 30 -7.82 9.38 -7.42
C THR A 30 -8.33 7.98 -7.75
N ARG A 31 -7.56 6.98 -7.32
CA ARG A 31 -8.00 5.58 -7.37
C ARG A 31 -7.58 4.91 -6.07
N THR A 32 -8.53 4.25 -5.42
CA THR A 32 -8.30 3.61 -4.13
C THR A 32 -8.35 2.09 -4.29
N PHE A 33 -7.41 1.41 -3.62
CA PHE A 33 -7.30 -0.05 -3.59
C PHE A 33 -7.47 -0.52 -2.16
N GLY A 34 -8.07 -1.68 -2.00
CA GLY A 34 -8.32 -2.26 -0.69
C GLY A 34 -9.79 -2.20 -0.31
N PRO A 35 -10.12 -2.54 0.94
CA PRO A 35 -9.19 -2.87 2.01
C PRO A 35 -8.49 -4.21 1.80
N PHE A 36 -7.23 -4.26 2.23
CA PHE A 36 -6.47 -5.50 2.28
C PHE A 36 -6.30 -5.88 3.75
N ALA A 37 -6.83 -7.05 4.14
CA ALA A 37 -6.64 -7.55 5.49
C ALA A 37 -5.19 -8.03 5.63
N ALA A 38 -4.46 -7.48 6.59
CA ALA A 38 -3.06 -7.79 6.81
C ALA A 38 -2.82 -8.27 8.23
N VAL A 39 -1.78 -9.08 8.42
CA VAL A 39 -1.44 -9.59 9.74
C VAL A 39 -0.89 -8.45 10.60
N PRO A 40 -1.45 -8.20 11.80
CA PRO A 40 -0.93 -7.18 12.69
C PRO A 40 0.54 -7.42 13.02
N GLY A 41 1.34 -6.38 13.03
CA GLY A 41 2.77 -6.45 13.29
C GLY A 41 3.62 -6.81 12.09
N SER A 42 3.03 -7.24 10.99
CA SER A 42 3.76 -7.49 9.76
C SER A 42 3.99 -6.17 9.01
N VAL A 43 4.80 -6.22 7.96
CA VAL A 43 5.12 -5.04 7.17
C VAL A 43 4.25 -4.99 5.92
N PHE A 44 3.69 -3.81 5.65
CA PHE A 44 3.00 -3.51 4.40
C PHE A 44 3.92 -2.67 3.54
N ASP A 45 4.23 -3.15 2.34
CA ASP A 45 5.09 -2.47 1.39
C ASP A 45 4.28 -2.06 0.17
N ALA A 46 4.35 -0.79 -0.18
CA ALA A 46 3.75 -0.28 -1.41
C ALA A 46 4.83 0.43 -2.21
N VAL A 47 4.98 0.04 -3.47
CA VAL A 47 5.98 0.60 -4.38
C VAL A 47 5.28 1.04 -5.64
N MET A 48 5.49 2.27 -6.04
CA MET A 48 4.83 2.84 -7.22
C MET A 48 5.87 3.41 -8.17
N SER A 49 5.61 3.25 -9.45
CA SER A 49 6.33 3.93 -10.53
C SER A 49 5.31 4.47 -11.53
N GLY A 50 5.75 5.27 -12.47
CA GLY A 50 4.86 5.80 -13.49
C GLY A 50 5.44 7.03 -14.17
N THR A 51 4.58 7.75 -14.88
CA THR A 51 4.96 8.97 -15.59
C THR A 51 4.41 10.19 -14.87
N ASN A 52 5.04 11.32 -15.07
CA ASN A 52 4.65 12.61 -14.49
C ASN A 52 4.64 12.54 -12.96
N ASP A 53 3.57 12.94 -12.30
CA ASP A 53 3.57 13.09 -10.84
C ASP A 53 2.30 12.50 -10.23
N ALA A 54 2.29 11.18 -10.09
CA ALA A 54 1.28 10.50 -9.30
C ALA A 54 1.77 10.38 -7.86
N ASP A 55 0.89 10.60 -6.91
CA ASP A 55 1.19 10.54 -5.48
C ASP A 55 0.61 9.30 -4.86
N LEU A 56 1.37 8.69 -3.94
CA LEU A 56 1.00 7.48 -3.23
C LEU A 56 0.58 7.84 -1.80
N TYR A 57 -0.57 7.29 -1.36
CA TYR A 57 -1.07 7.45 0.00
C TYR A 57 -1.42 6.08 0.56
N VAL A 58 -1.05 5.81 1.80
CA VAL A 58 -1.42 4.58 2.51
C VAL A 58 -2.07 4.95 3.84
N ARG A 59 -3.15 4.28 4.18
CA ARG A 59 -3.83 4.49 5.46
C ARG A 59 -4.39 3.18 5.99
N PHE A 60 -4.32 3.04 7.31
CA PHE A 60 -4.92 1.89 7.99
C PHE A 60 -6.29 2.25 8.52
N GLY A 61 -7.23 1.31 8.41
CA GLY A 61 -8.55 1.42 9.00
C GLY A 61 -9.60 2.14 8.15
N SER A 62 -9.20 3.00 7.25
CA SER A 62 -10.10 3.68 6.33
C SER A 62 -9.33 4.20 5.13
N ALA A 63 -10.05 4.60 4.09
CA ALA A 63 -9.41 5.08 2.87
C ALA A 63 -8.63 6.37 3.11
N PRO A 64 -7.47 6.54 2.48
CA PRO A 64 -6.74 7.80 2.57
C PRO A 64 -7.52 8.94 1.91
N THR A 65 -7.24 10.14 2.38
CA THR A 65 -7.63 11.37 1.69
C THR A 65 -6.35 12.18 1.49
N THR A 66 -6.45 13.31 0.82
CA THR A 66 -5.28 14.18 0.64
C THR A 66 -4.79 14.80 1.94
N THR A 67 -5.60 14.73 2.99
CA THR A 67 -5.25 15.29 4.31
C THR A 67 -5.18 14.25 5.42
N SER A 68 -5.61 13.01 5.17
CA SER A 68 -5.60 11.94 6.16
C SER A 68 -4.94 10.69 5.59
N PHE A 69 -3.78 10.34 6.12
CA PHE A 69 -2.98 9.21 5.65
C PHE A 69 -1.95 8.84 6.71
N ASP A 70 -1.45 7.63 6.65
CA ASP A 70 -0.37 7.16 7.52
C ASP A 70 0.98 7.22 6.83
N CYS A 71 1.00 7.14 5.51
CA CYS A 71 2.21 7.34 4.71
C CYS A 71 1.87 8.09 3.44
N ARG A 72 2.65 9.11 3.14
CA ARG A 72 2.62 9.81 1.87
C ARG A 72 4.04 10.32 1.59
N PRO A 73 4.77 9.68 0.67
CA PRO A 73 6.09 10.19 0.30
C PRO A 73 5.96 11.56 -0.37
N TYR A 74 6.77 12.49 0.03
CA TYR A 74 6.75 13.84 -0.55
C TYR A 74 7.87 13.95 -1.59
N THR A 75 7.80 13.11 -2.61
CA THR A 75 8.76 13.17 -3.70
C THR A 75 8.12 13.77 -4.93
N SER A 76 8.90 14.40 -5.77
CA SER A 76 8.45 14.80 -7.09
C SER A 76 8.51 13.57 -7.99
N GLY A 77 7.52 13.42 -8.87
CA GLY A 77 7.43 12.28 -9.76
C GLY A 77 6.64 11.13 -9.17
N SER A 78 6.54 10.05 -9.93
CA SER A 78 5.67 8.92 -9.59
C SER A 78 6.41 7.74 -8.95
N ALA A 79 7.72 7.84 -8.75
CA ALA A 79 8.50 6.80 -8.08
C ALA A 79 8.43 7.04 -6.57
N GLU A 80 7.53 6.32 -5.90
CA GLU A 80 7.26 6.50 -4.48
C GLU A 80 7.12 5.17 -3.78
N GLU A 81 7.47 5.12 -2.49
CA GLU A 81 7.41 3.90 -1.69
C GLU A 81 6.90 4.19 -0.29
N CYS A 82 6.11 3.27 0.24
CA CYS A 82 5.69 3.27 1.63
C CYS A 82 5.99 1.90 2.24
N HIS A 83 6.59 1.88 3.42
CA HIS A 83 6.89 0.67 4.18
C HIS A 83 6.42 0.90 5.61
N LEU A 84 5.39 0.18 6.04
CA LEU A 84 4.73 0.44 7.31
C LEU A 84 4.45 -0.83 8.08
N ASP A 85 4.60 -0.76 9.41
CA ASP A 85 4.13 -1.84 10.27
C ASP A 85 2.61 -1.76 10.42
N VAL A 86 1.95 -2.89 10.25
CA VAL A 86 0.50 -2.98 10.34
C VAL A 86 0.08 -2.89 11.81
N PRO A 87 -0.73 -1.90 12.20
CA PRO A 87 -1.16 -1.77 13.58
C PRO A 87 -2.17 -2.85 13.97
N SER A 88 -2.11 -3.28 15.22
CA SER A 88 -3.01 -4.32 15.72
C SER A 88 -4.46 -3.87 15.78
N THR A 89 -4.69 -2.57 15.95
CA THR A 89 -6.03 -2.02 16.08
C THR A 89 -6.69 -1.69 14.74
N LYS A 90 -5.91 -1.62 13.67
CA LYS A 90 -6.42 -1.24 12.33
C LYS A 90 -5.71 -2.08 11.27
N PRO A 91 -5.99 -3.39 11.20
CA PRO A 91 -5.25 -4.28 10.30
C PRO A 91 -5.71 -4.24 8.84
N ASN A 92 -6.68 -3.43 8.51
CA ASN A 92 -7.11 -3.26 7.13
C ASN A 92 -6.38 -2.08 6.50
N VAL A 93 -5.78 -2.32 5.34
CA VAL A 93 -4.92 -1.36 4.68
C VAL A 93 -5.60 -0.85 3.41
N TYR A 94 -5.58 0.45 3.23
CA TYR A 94 -6.09 1.10 2.02
C TYR A 94 -4.96 1.87 1.37
N VAL A 95 -4.92 1.83 0.04
CA VAL A 95 -3.92 2.55 -0.75
C VAL A 95 -4.65 3.43 -1.75
N MET A 96 -4.22 4.67 -1.87
CA MET A 96 -4.77 5.61 -2.85
C MET A 96 -3.66 6.18 -3.70
N VAL A 97 -3.94 6.30 -4.99
CA VAL A 97 -3.06 7.01 -5.92
C VAL A 97 -3.82 8.23 -6.42
N ARG A 98 -3.14 9.37 -6.41
CA ARG A 98 -3.72 10.63 -6.89
C ARG A 98 -2.82 11.20 -7.98
N GLY A 99 -3.43 11.64 -9.07
CA GLY A 99 -2.70 12.37 -10.11
C GLY A 99 -2.51 13.83 -9.69
N TYR A 100 -1.36 14.16 -9.15
CA TYR A 100 -1.05 15.57 -8.89
C TYR A 100 -1.04 16.34 -10.21
N THR A 101 -0.52 15.69 -11.24
CA THR A 101 -0.71 16.08 -12.64
C THR A 101 -1.31 14.86 -13.36
N ALA A 102 -1.77 15.02 -14.59
CA ALA A 102 -2.20 13.86 -15.37
C ALA A 102 -1.04 12.87 -15.48
N SER A 103 -1.26 11.63 -15.06
CA SER A 103 -0.17 10.67 -14.85
C SER A 103 -0.62 9.25 -15.18
N THR A 104 0.35 8.39 -15.44
CA THR A 104 0.13 6.95 -15.38
C THR A 104 0.86 6.39 -14.17
N PHE A 105 0.41 5.24 -13.66
CA PHE A 105 1.06 4.60 -12.52
C PHE A 105 1.05 3.08 -12.65
N SER A 106 2.03 2.47 -12.00
CA SER A 106 2.12 1.04 -11.79
C SER A 106 2.41 0.84 -10.30
N LEU A 107 1.55 0.10 -9.62
CA LEU A 107 1.61 -0.06 -8.18
C LEU A 107 1.75 -1.53 -7.82
N SER A 108 2.66 -1.82 -6.90
CA SER A 108 2.83 -3.15 -6.32
C SER A 108 2.72 -3.03 -4.82
N MET A 109 1.86 -3.86 -4.22
CA MET A 109 1.64 -3.89 -2.78
C MET A 109 1.93 -5.30 -2.29
N GLU A 110 2.83 -5.41 -1.31
CA GLU A 110 3.20 -6.69 -0.74
C GLU A 110 2.91 -6.68 0.76
N TYR A 111 2.21 -7.71 1.22
CA TYR A 111 1.80 -7.78 2.62
C TYR A 111 1.54 -9.23 3.05
N SER A 112 1.46 -9.44 4.35
CA SER A 112 1.14 -10.75 4.90
C SER A 112 -0.37 -10.86 5.06
N LYS A 113 -0.97 -11.77 4.28
CA LYS A 113 -2.42 -12.02 4.31
C LYS A 113 -2.70 -13.06 5.38
N PRO A 114 -3.66 -12.79 6.28
CA PRO A 114 -3.98 -13.73 7.34
C PRO A 114 -4.45 -15.08 6.85
#